data_6a9fb7124a0c019c6dadb3ae702176c8
#
_entry.id   6a9fb7124a0c019c6dadb3ae702176c8
#
_cell.length_a   1.000
_cell.length_b   1.000
_cell.length_c   1.000
_cell.angle_alpha   90.00
_cell.angle_beta   90.00
_cell.angle_gamma   90.00
#
_symmetry.space_group_name_H-M   'P 1'
#
loop_
_entity.id
_entity.type
_entity.pdbx_description
1 polymer ?
#
loop_
_entity_poly.entity_id
_entity_poly.type
_entity_poly.pdbx_seq_one_letter_code
_entity_poly.pdbx_strand_id
1 'polypeptide(L)'
;IQDKAFYGKQYTFVKSSSTRLDEMKTRPADDAWQTEVPVIDGAAYWARTATLVADQYVKFRICGIDGNNVTIEYAVEQDVRPNANANVKDESGYSLNLEIPRLNEANVFVAHSLKVNGTEMLNYALEWDDTKKHSSWVAFSFDATTRVAGDGVGRKDKFIVDPLLPEAMQVTDAHHKSDGFDRGHICGSADRLFTQEANDQTFYFSNMSPMIHSFNSPYWAEFEEQVRKWGGAERGVTTTYSKLYVVKGGALNELLVNYTCLLYT
;
A
#
# COMPACT_ATOMS: atom_id res chain seq x y z
N ILE A 1 -13.05 6.06 22.64
CA ILE A 1 -13.10 7.54 22.50
C ILE A 1 -12.78 8.10 23.87
N GLN A 2 -11.52 8.46 24.05
CA GLN A 2 -11.07 9.13 25.27
C GLN A 2 -11.43 10.61 25.10
N ASP A 3 -12.09 11.21 26.10
CA ASP A 3 -12.49 12.63 26.13
C ASP A 3 -13.35 13.13 24.95
N LYS A 4 -14.11 12.25 24.30
CA LYS A 4 -15.00 12.56 23.17
C LYS A 4 -14.30 13.25 21.99
N ALA A 5 -13.09 12.79 21.66
CA ALA A 5 -12.36 13.24 20.48
C ALA A 5 -11.93 12.05 19.60
N PHE A 6 -11.82 12.28 18.30
CA PHE A 6 -11.16 11.36 17.38
C PHE A 6 -9.65 11.60 17.41
N TYR A 7 -8.89 10.52 17.59
CA TYR A 7 -7.43 10.54 17.52
C TYR A 7 -6.95 9.72 16.34
N GLY A 8 -6.05 10.27 15.58
CA GLY A 8 -5.43 9.55 14.48
C GLY A 8 -3.91 9.53 14.58
N LYS A 9 -3.29 8.36 14.78
CA LYS A 9 -1.85 8.22 14.57
C LYS A 9 -1.47 8.29 13.09
N GLN A 10 -2.41 7.92 12.20
CA GLN A 10 -2.25 7.88 10.75
C GLN A 10 -3.31 8.69 10.00
N TYR A 11 -4.24 9.31 10.75
CA TYR A 11 -5.34 10.06 10.17
C TYR A 11 -5.33 11.49 10.69
N THR A 12 -5.71 12.41 9.84
CA THR A 12 -6.03 13.78 10.22
C THR A 12 -7.48 14.08 9.86
N PHE A 13 -8.09 15.02 10.57
CA PHE A 13 -9.51 15.27 10.50
C PHE A 13 -9.79 16.77 10.31
N VAL A 14 -10.92 17.06 9.67
CA VAL A 14 -11.49 18.42 9.65
C VAL A 14 -12.99 18.31 9.88
N LYS A 15 -13.51 19.07 10.87
CA LYS A 15 -14.94 19.19 11.05
C LYS A 15 -15.53 20.01 9.91
N SER A 16 -16.55 19.49 9.23
CA SER A 16 -17.26 20.18 8.16
C SER A 16 -18.22 21.24 8.72
N SER A 17 -18.45 22.29 7.95
CA SER A 17 -19.56 23.21 8.17
C SER A 17 -20.91 22.63 7.77
N SER A 18 -20.94 21.68 6.85
CA SER A 18 -22.15 20.93 6.50
C SER A 18 -22.34 19.72 7.41
N THR A 19 -23.58 19.37 7.67
CA THR A 19 -23.98 18.17 8.41
C THR A 19 -24.42 17.02 7.49
N ARG A 20 -24.39 17.21 6.18
CA ARG A 20 -24.79 16.25 5.16
C ARG A 20 -23.62 15.86 4.29
N LEU A 21 -23.43 14.56 4.05
CA LEU A 21 -22.31 14.04 3.26
C LEU A 21 -22.38 14.42 1.79
N ASP A 22 -23.59 14.52 1.22
CA ASP A 22 -23.83 14.91 -0.17
C ASP A 22 -23.54 16.41 -0.46
N GLU A 23 -23.51 17.24 0.58
CA GLU A 23 -23.15 18.65 0.49
C GLU A 23 -21.64 18.91 0.66
N MET A 24 -20.89 17.94 1.18
CA MET A 24 -19.45 18.02 1.39
C MET A 24 -18.69 17.79 0.07
N LYS A 25 -18.78 18.72 -0.88
CA LYS A 25 -18.22 18.59 -2.23
C LYS A 25 -16.78 19.08 -2.36
N THR A 26 -16.38 20.01 -1.51
CA THR A 26 -15.05 20.62 -1.58
C THR A 26 -14.22 20.14 -0.41
N ARG A 27 -13.03 19.62 -0.71
CA ARG A 27 -12.07 19.21 0.30
C ARG A 27 -11.54 20.38 1.09
N PRO A 28 -11.26 20.21 2.39
CA PRO A 28 -10.58 21.21 3.20
C PRO A 28 -9.20 21.57 2.63
N ALA A 29 -8.77 22.82 2.87
CA ALA A 29 -7.42 23.27 2.56
C ALA A 29 -6.37 22.47 3.38
N ASP A 30 -5.13 22.42 2.89
CA ASP A 30 -4.07 21.58 3.49
C ASP A 30 -3.69 21.99 4.91
N ASP A 31 -3.87 23.23 5.27
CA ASP A 31 -3.61 23.78 6.61
C ASP A 31 -4.74 23.55 7.62
N ALA A 32 -5.90 23.05 7.17
CA ALA A 32 -7.07 22.85 8.01
C ALA A 32 -7.05 21.51 8.78
N TRP A 33 -6.17 20.56 8.40
CA TRP A 33 -6.17 19.20 8.94
C TRP A 33 -5.56 19.11 10.33
N GLN A 34 -6.27 18.44 11.25
CA GLN A 34 -5.92 18.31 12.65
C GLN A 34 -5.78 16.82 13.02
N THR A 35 -4.86 16.51 13.91
CA THR A 35 -4.68 15.15 14.45
C THR A 35 -5.74 14.76 15.46
N GLU A 36 -6.48 15.75 15.96
CA GLU A 36 -7.54 15.60 16.97
C GLU A 36 -8.69 16.56 16.69
N VAL A 37 -9.92 16.06 16.71
CA VAL A 37 -11.13 16.87 16.61
C VAL A 37 -12.20 16.35 17.58
N PRO A 38 -13.03 17.21 18.18
CA PRO A 38 -14.09 16.78 19.09
C PRO A 38 -15.14 15.93 18.35
N VAL A 39 -15.66 14.91 19.01
CA VAL A 39 -16.79 14.10 18.53
C VAL A 39 -18.10 14.77 18.95
N ILE A 40 -18.86 15.22 17.96
CA ILE A 40 -20.12 15.96 18.17
C ILE A 40 -21.24 15.23 17.45
N ASP A 41 -22.33 14.91 18.16
CA ASP A 41 -23.49 14.26 17.57
C ASP A 41 -24.11 15.14 16.46
N GLY A 42 -24.47 14.50 15.36
CA GLY A 42 -24.98 15.16 14.17
C GLY A 42 -23.95 15.90 13.31
N ALA A 43 -22.71 16.06 13.77
CA ALA A 43 -21.66 16.71 12.99
C ALA A 43 -21.08 15.78 11.90
N ALA A 44 -20.60 16.39 10.80
CA ALA A 44 -19.89 15.70 9.76
C ALA A 44 -18.41 16.13 9.69
N TYR A 45 -17.58 15.21 9.21
CA TYR A 45 -16.13 15.35 9.23
C TYR A 45 -15.54 14.82 7.93
N TRP A 46 -14.42 15.39 7.59
CA TRP A 46 -13.45 14.79 6.67
C TRP A 46 -12.38 14.06 7.49
N ALA A 47 -11.99 12.87 7.06
CA ALA A 47 -10.77 12.20 7.49
C ALA A 47 -9.85 12.01 6.29
N ARG A 48 -8.56 12.17 6.51
CA ARG A 48 -7.53 11.96 5.51
C ARG A 48 -6.44 11.05 6.07
N THR A 49 -6.08 10.01 5.31
CA THR A 49 -4.82 9.28 5.49
C THR A 49 -3.81 9.89 4.56
N ALA A 50 -2.83 10.60 5.09
CA ALA A 50 -1.73 11.09 4.29
C ALA A 50 -0.74 9.95 4.06
N THR A 51 -0.64 9.47 2.83
CA THR A 51 0.42 8.59 2.38
C THR A 51 1.28 9.32 1.35
N LEU A 52 2.53 8.89 1.17
CA LEU A 52 3.43 9.50 0.17
C LEU A 52 2.92 9.38 -1.26
N VAL A 53 1.94 8.53 -1.51
CA VAL A 53 1.52 8.15 -2.87
C VAL A 53 0.09 8.55 -3.16
N ALA A 54 -0.81 8.47 -2.21
CA ALA A 54 -2.20 8.89 -2.35
C ALA A 54 -2.80 9.21 -1.00
N ASP A 55 -3.51 10.33 -0.92
CA ASP A 55 -4.34 10.64 0.22
C ASP A 55 -5.68 9.94 0.04
N GLN A 56 -6.09 9.16 1.03
CA GLN A 56 -7.44 8.62 1.09
C GLN A 56 -8.31 9.57 1.90
N TYR A 57 -9.46 9.92 1.33
CA TYR A 57 -10.41 10.81 1.98
C TYR A 57 -11.69 10.05 2.30
N VAL A 58 -12.16 10.21 3.52
CA VAL A 58 -13.44 9.69 3.97
C VAL A 58 -14.27 10.85 4.50
N LYS A 59 -15.50 10.95 4.05
CA LYS A 59 -16.52 11.80 4.68
C LYS A 59 -17.29 10.92 5.64
N PHE A 60 -17.53 11.37 6.84
CA PHE A 60 -18.41 10.67 7.75
C PHE A 60 -19.22 11.64 8.59
N ARG A 61 -20.38 11.17 9.03
CA ARG A 61 -21.29 11.90 9.90
C ARG A 61 -21.56 11.08 11.15
N ILE A 62 -21.59 11.73 12.29
CA ILE A 62 -22.02 11.12 13.54
C ILE A 62 -23.55 11.04 13.52
N CYS A 63 -24.10 9.83 13.60
CA CYS A 63 -25.55 9.58 13.60
C CYS A 63 -26.10 9.26 14.98
N GLY A 64 -25.23 9.10 15.99
CA GLY A 64 -25.61 8.87 17.37
C GLY A 64 -24.40 8.57 18.23
N ILE A 65 -24.50 8.94 19.51
CA ILE A 65 -23.52 8.66 20.55
C ILE A 65 -24.26 8.01 21.72
N ASP A 66 -23.90 6.77 22.04
CA ASP A 66 -24.41 6.05 23.21
C ASP A 66 -23.22 5.55 24.05
N GLY A 67 -22.98 6.22 25.17
CA GLY A 67 -21.82 5.97 26.01
C GLY A 67 -20.51 6.11 25.23
N ASN A 68 -19.80 4.99 25.06
CA ASN A 68 -18.55 4.92 24.29
C ASN A 68 -18.76 4.47 22.83
N ASN A 69 -19.99 4.19 22.42
CA ASN A 69 -20.29 3.79 21.06
C ASN A 69 -20.68 5.00 20.22
N VAL A 70 -20.12 5.08 19.02
CA VAL A 70 -20.46 6.10 18.03
C VAL A 70 -20.96 5.42 16.79
N THR A 71 -22.17 5.77 16.35
CA THR A 71 -22.72 5.35 15.06
C THR A 71 -22.36 6.38 14.02
N ILE A 72 -21.79 5.95 12.91
CA ILE A 72 -21.42 6.81 11.79
C ILE A 72 -22.06 6.35 10.48
N GLU A 73 -22.41 7.33 9.66
CA GLU A 73 -22.64 7.17 8.23
C GLU A 73 -21.38 7.67 7.50
N TYR A 74 -20.90 6.97 6.48
CA TYR A 74 -19.68 7.39 5.80
C TYR A 74 -19.74 7.18 4.29
N ALA A 75 -18.94 7.95 3.57
CA ALA A 75 -18.66 7.80 2.15
C ALA A 75 -17.14 7.90 1.95
N VAL A 76 -16.58 6.91 1.29
CA VAL A 76 -15.16 6.95 0.88
C VAL A 76 -15.08 7.74 -0.40
N GLU A 77 -14.32 8.83 -0.38
CA GLU A 77 -13.86 9.47 -1.62
C GLU A 77 -12.52 8.86 -1.97
N GLN A 78 -12.52 8.01 -2.98
CA GLN A 78 -11.26 7.69 -3.62
C GLN A 78 -10.74 8.96 -4.28
N ASP A 79 -9.53 9.36 -3.93
CA ASP A 79 -8.81 10.32 -4.74
C ASP A 79 -8.40 9.61 -6.02
N VAL A 80 -9.30 9.60 -6.98
CA VAL A 80 -8.98 9.19 -8.34
C VAL A 80 -8.06 10.27 -8.88
N ARG A 81 -6.81 10.25 -8.42
CA ARG A 81 -5.77 10.96 -9.15
C ARG A 81 -5.70 10.29 -10.50
N PRO A 82 -5.99 10.99 -11.59
CA PRO A 82 -6.15 10.37 -12.92
C PRO A 82 -4.92 9.60 -13.37
N ASN A 83 -3.82 9.75 -12.67
CA ASN A 83 -2.59 8.98 -12.83
C ASN A 83 -1.64 9.40 -11.70
N ALA A 84 -1.41 8.56 -10.70
CA ALA A 84 -0.41 8.83 -9.67
C ALA A 84 0.97 9.11 -10.29
N ASN A 85 1.16 8.67 -11.53
CA ASN A 85 2.35 8.85 -12.34
C ASN A 85 2.30 10.09 -13.24
N ALA A 86 1.11 10.57 -13.60
CA ALA A 86 1.01 11.43 -14.76
C ALA A 86 1.33 12.89 -14.46
N ASN A 87 1.27 13.36 -13.24
CA ASN A 87 1.18 14.80 -13.09
C ASN A 87 1.73 15.40 -11.80
N VAL A 88 2.28 14.61 -10.91
CA VAL A 88 3.00 15.19 -9.78
C VAL A 88 4.45 15.41 -10.23
N LYS A 89 4.77 16.66 -10.51
CA LYS A 89 6.13 17.08 -10.82
C LYS A 89 6.70 17.79 -9.60
N ASP A 90 7.98 17.60 -9.34
CA ASP A 90 8.72 18.46 -8.44
C ASP A 90 8.96 19.84 -9.07
N GLU A 91 9.59 20.74 -8.33
CA GLU A 91 9.92 22.09 -8.81
C GLU A 91 10.82 22.09 -10.06
N SER A 92 11.57 21.01 -10.31
CA SER A 92 12.42 20.84 -11.50
C SER A 92 11.62 20.36 -12.73
N GLY A 93 10.36 19.97 -12.57
CA GLY A 93 9.49 19.47 -13.62
C GLY A 93 9.59 17.97 -13.88
N TYR A 94 10.35 17.21 -13.06
CA TYR A 94 10.40 15.76 -13.12
C TYR A 94 9.22 15.13 -12.39
N SER A 95 8.68 14.05 -12.98
CA SER A 95 7.58 13.30 -12.34
C SER A 95 8.06 12.59 -11.08
N LEU A 96 7.27 12.70 -10.02
CA LEU A 96 7.43 11.91 -8.79
C LEU A 96 6.70 10.57 -8.94
N ASN A 97 7.13 9.58 -8.16
CA ASN A 97 6.49 8.24 -8.11
C ASN A 97 6.34 7.59 -9.49
N LEU A 98 7.39 7.66 -10.31
CA LEU A 98 7.40 7.05 -11.65
C LEU A 98 7.19 5.52 -11.62
N GLU A 99 7.39 4.89 -10.46
CA GLU A 99 7.10 3.48 -10.24
C GLU A 99 5.61 3.13 -10.23
N ILE A 100 4.72 4.10 -9.97
CA ILE A 100 3.28 3.82 -9.86
C ILE A 100 2.63 3.82 -11.25
N PRO A 101 2.05 2.69 -11.71
CA PRO A 101 1.29 2.62 -12.95
C PRO A 101 -0.01 3.43 -12.87
N ARG A 102 -0.65 3.59 -14.02
CA ARG A 102 -2.02 4.14 -14.05
C ARG A 102 -2.95 3.22 -13.28
N LEU A 103 -3.70 3.81 -12.35
CA LEU A 103 -4.63 3.08 -11.49
C LEU A 103 -5.88 2.64 -12.27
N ASN A 104 -6.36 1.44 -11.93
CA ASN A 104 -7.67 0.94 -12.36
C ASN A 104 -8.70 1.27 -11.26
N GLU A 105 -9.73 2.02 -11.60
CA GLU A 105 -10.78 2.44 -10.66
C GLU A 105 -11.57 1.27 -10.05
N ALA A 106 -11.56 0.10 -10.70
CA ALA A 106 -12.22 -1.10 -10.19
C ALA A 106 -11.41 -1.81 -9.10
N ASN A 107 -10.13 -1.47 -8.93
CA ASN A 107 -9.20 -2.12 -8.02
C ASN A 107 -8.90 -1.24 -6.80
N VAL A 108 -8.34 -1.84 -5.76
CA VAL A 108 -7.94 -1.13 -4.54
C VAL A 108 -6.46 -0.79 -4.60
N PHE A 109 -6.14 0.50 -4.55
CA PHE A 109 -4.76 0.95 -4.42
C PHE A 109 -4.31 0.88 -2.95
N VAL A 110 -3.17 0.24 -2.70
CA VAL A 110 -2.56 0.11 -1.37
C VAL A 110 -1.12 0.61 -1.44
N ALA A 111 -0.74 1.46 -0.48
CA ALA A 111 0.62 1.97 -0.35
C ALA A 111 1.16 1.65 1.05
N HIS A 112 2.17 0.81 1.11
CA HIS A 112 2.89 0.50 2.34
C HIS A 112 4.01 1.50 2.53
N SER A 113 3.92 2.30 3.57
CA SER A 113 4.95 3.26 3.97
C SER A 113 5.47 2.97 5.37
N LEU A 114 6.61 3.55 5.69
CA LEU A 114 7.25 3.48 7.00
C LEU A 114 8.09 4.72 7.25
N LYS A 115 8.49 4.93 8.50
CA LYS A 115 9.35 6.06 8.86
C LYS A 115 10.81 5.64 8.93
N VAL A 116 11.67 6.31 8.17
CA VAL A 116 13.12 6.19 8.22
C VAL A 116 13.70 7.51 8.66
N ASN A 117 14.40 7.52 9.79
CA ASN A 117 14.98 8.74 10.38
C ASN A 117 13.97 9.89 10.54
N GLY A 118 12.72 9.56 10.89
CA GLY A 118 11.63 10.52 11.07
C GLY A 118 10.93 10.96 9.78
N THR A 119 11.42 10.57 8.62
CA THR A 119 10.81 10.86 7.31
C THR A 119 9.96 9.68 6.86
N GLU A 120 8.73 9.94 6.44
CA GLU A 120 7.87 8.92 5.85
C GLU A 120 8.33 8.59 4.43
N MET A 121 8.45 7.30 4.14
CA MET A 121 8.91 6.78 2.85
C MET A 121 8.00 5.66 2.37
N LEU A 122 7.74 5.64 1.07
CA LEU A 122 7.09 4.51 0.43
C LEU A 122 8.02 3.30 0.43
N ASN A 123 7.56 2.19 0.98
CA ASN A 123 8.23 0.90 0.86
C ASN A 123 7.92 0.26 -0.49
N TYR A 124 6.64 0.00 -0.73
CA TYR A 124 6.10 -0.41 -2.03
C TYR A 124 4.60 -0.07 -2.10
N ALA A 125 4.08 -0.01 -3.30
CA ALA A 125 2.64 0.11 -3.55
C ALA A 125 2.16 -1.05 -4.41
N LEU A 126 0.86 -1.33 -4.33
CA LEU A 126 0.21 -2.36 -5.13
C LEU A 126 -1.19 -1.93 -5.53
N GLU A 127 -1.71 -2.59 -6.55
CA GLU A 127 -3.10 -2.48 -6.95
C GLU A 127 -3.76 -3.85 -6.81
N TRP A 128 -4.68 -3.97 -5.86
CA TRP A 128 -5.37 -5.20 -5.51
C TRP A 128 -6.61 -5.41 -6.35
N ASP A 129 -6.65 -6.49 -7.12
CA ASP A 129 -7.84 -6.97 -7.81
C ASP A 129 -8.58 -7.96 -6.92
N ASP A 130 -9.68 -7.49 -6.30
CA ASP A 130 -10.45 -8.33 -5.36
C ASP A 130 -11.17 -9.48 -6.08
N THR A 131 -11.45 -9.35 -7.36
CA THR A 131 -12.06 -10.44 -8.15
C THR A 131 -11.11 -11.59 -8.41
N LYS A 132 -9.81 -11.32 -8.40
CA LYS A 132 -8.73 -12.29 -8.59
C LYS A 132 -8.05 -12.68 -7.28
N LYS A 133 -8.35 -11.95 -6.18
CA LYS A 133 -7.64 -12.10 -4.90
C LYS A 133 -6.12 -12.04 -5.09
N HIS A 134 -5.67 -11.10 -5.92
CA HIS A 134 -4.26 -10.97 -6.32
C HIS A 134 -3.94 -9.52 -6.68
N SER A 135 -2.69 -9.11 -6.49
CA SER A 135 -2.23 -7.80 -6.94
C SER A 135 -1.99 -7.79 -8.44
N SER A 136 -2.59 -6.84 -9.16
CA SER A 136 -2.36 -6.63 -10.59
C SER A 136 -0.91 -6.26 -10.86
N TRP A 137 -0.32 -5.48 -9.95
CA TRP A 137 1.09 -5.11 -9.94
C TRP A 137 1.54 -4.71 -8.53
N VAL A 138 2.83 -4.78 -8.32
CA VAL A 138 3.54 -4.22 -7.15
C VAL A 138 4.66 -3.33 -7.64
N ALA A 139 4.78 -2.13 -7.09
CA ALA A 139 5.72 -1.11 -7.54
C ALA A 139 6.57 -0.57 -6.37
N PHE A 140 7.85 -0.37 -6.61
CA PHE A 140 8.80 0.16 -5.65
C PHE A 140 9.99 0.80 -6.33
N SER A 141 10.90 1.37 -5.55
CA SER A 141 12.13 1.94 -6.11
C SER A 141 13.34 1.65 -5.25
N PHE A 142 14.51 1.66 -5.89
CA PHE A 142 15.81 1.72 -5.22
C PHE A 142 16.37 3.13 -5.36
N ASP A 143 16.73 3.74 -4.24
CA ASP A 143 17.40 5.04 -4.15
C ASP A 143 18.54 4.98 -3.11
N ALA A 144 19.11 6.12 -2.75
CA ALA A 144 20.23 6.19 -1.82
C ALA A 144 19.92 5.55 -0.44
N THR A 145 18.66 5.57 -0.01
CA THR A 145 18.22 4.98 1.26
C THR A 145 17.83 3.52 1.11
N THR A 146 16.97 3.22 0.15
CA THR A 146 16.32 1.91 0.03
C THR A 146 17.19 0.81 -0.56
N ARG A 147 18.34 1.18 -1.16
CA ARG A 147 19.35 0.22 -1.67
C ARG A 147 20.33 -0.26 -0.61
N VAL A 148 20.41 0.39 0.54
CA VAL A 148 21.38 0.07 1.60
C VAL A 148 20.72 -0.86 2.61
N ALA A 149 21.27 -2.07 2.75
CA ALA A 149 20.81 -2.99 3.78
C ALA A 149 21.15 -2.47 5.18
N GLY A 150 20.17 -2.49 6.08
CA GLY A 150 20.36 -2.17 7.49
C GLY A 150 21.07 -3.29 8.24
N ASP A 151 21.81 -2.92 9.28
CA ASP A 151 22.52 -3.89 10.11
C ASP A 151 21.55 -4.84 10.80
N GLY A 152 21.79 -6.15 10.66
CA GLY A 152 20.99 -7.20 11.28
C GLY A 152 19.59 -7.39 10.67
N VAL A 153 19.26 -6.66 9.59
CA VAL A 153 18.01 -6.85 8.87
C VAL A 153 18.04 -8.16 8.08
N GLY A 154 17.00 -8.93 8.18
CA GLY A 154 16.91 -10.20 7.46
C GLY A 154 15.51 -10.78 7.39
N ARG A 155 15.39 -11.77 6.52
CA ARG A 155 14.15 -12.51 6.25
C ARG A 155 13.69 -13.29 7.49
N LYS A 156 12.41 -13.16 7.85
CA LYS A 156 11.79 -13.86 8.99
C LYS A 156 10.74 -14.90 8.60
N ASP A 157 10.40 -15.02 7.35
CA ASP A 157 9.39 -15.96 6.80
C ASP A 157 8.03 -15.94 7.52
N LYS A 158 7.63 -14.78 8.00
CA LYS A 158 6.38 -14.58 8.71
C LYS A 158 5.32 -14.02 7.79
N PHE A 159 4.60 -14.90 7.08
CA PHE A 159 3.50 -14.51 6.22
C PHE A 159 2.27 -14.13 7.04
N ILE A 160 1.69 -12.98 6.75
CA ILE A 160 0.51 -12.43 7.43
C ILE A 160 -0.44 -11.73 6.46
N VAL A 161 -1.68 -11.54 6.89
CA VAL A 161 -2.66 -10.75 6.15
C VAL A 161 -2.21 -9.30 6.01
N ASP A 162 -2.58 -8.67 4.91
CA ASP A 162 -2.27 -7.25 4.69
C ASP A 162 -3.19 -6.38 5.55
N PRO A 163 -2.63 -5.60 6.51
CA PRO A 163 -3.43 -4.80 7.42
C PRO A 163 -4.15 -3.62 6.75
N LEU A 164 -3.76 -3.27 5.52
CA LEU A 164 -4.38 -2.17 4.75
C LEU A 164 -5.53 -2.64 3.86
N LEU A 165 -5.70 -3.96 3.68
CA LEU A 165 -6.86 -4.50 2.98
C LEU A 165 -8.01 -4.76 3.96
N PRO A 166 -9.26 -4.45 3.58
CA PRO A 166 -10.44 -4.85 4.34
C PRO A 166 -10.49 -6.38 4.56
N GLU A 167 -11.00 -6.84 5.69
CA GLU A 167 -11.06 -8.27 6.05
C GLU A 167 -11.68 -9.15 4.95
N ALA A 168 -12.74 -8.68 4.30
CA ALA A 168 -13.41 -9.40 3.21
C ALA A 168 -12.55 -9.57 1.94
N MET A 169 -11.50 -8.75 1.79
CA MET A 169 -10.58 -8.80 0.65
C MET A 169 -9.30 -9.57 0.95
N GLN A 170 -9.04 -9.89 2.22
CA GLN A 170 -7.78 -10.50 2.65
C GLN A 170 -7.62 -11.93 2.15
N VAL A 171 -6.40 -12.26 1.80
CA VAL A 171 -5.91 -13.63 1.59
C VAL A 171 -5.17 -14.07 2.86
N THR A 172 -5.35 -15.30 3.26
CA THR A 172 -4.80 -15.87 4.49
C THR A 172 -3.92 -17.08 4.21
N ASP A 173 -3.23 -17.58 5.22
CA ASP A 173 -2.41 -18.79 5.12
C ASP A 173 -3.18 -20.02 4.59
N ALA A 174 -4.47 -20.11 4.93
CA ALA A 174 -5.31 -21.22 4.48
C ALA A 174 -5.44 -21.31 2.96
N HIS A 175 -5.38 -20.18 2.25
CA HIS A 175 -5.47 -20.12 0.79
C HIS A 175 -4.19 -20.59 0.08
N HIS A 176 -3.07 -20.65 0.81
CA HIS A 176 -1.76 -21.08 0.29
C HIS A 176 -1.28 -22.43 0.85
N LYS A 177 -2.12 -23.10 1.61
CA LYS A 177 -1.71 -24.32 2.29
C LYS A 177 -1.88 -25.53 1.38
N SER A 178 -0.75 -26.20 1.08
CA SER A 178 -0.75 -27.47 0.33
C SER A 178 -1.37 -27.37 -1.08
N ASP A 179 -1.25 -26.21 -1.70
CA ASP A 179 -1.80 -25.91 -3.02
C ASP A 179 -0.87 -26.35 -4.17
N GLY A 180 0.35 -26.76 -3.86
CA GLY A 180 1.36 -27.19 -4.84
C GLY A 180 2.18 -26.04 -5.45
N PHE A 181 1.98 -24.82 -4.96
CA PHE A 181 2.71 -23.64 -5.41
C PHE A 181 3.57 -23.05 -4.29
N ASP A 182 4.64 -22.37 -4.68
CA ASP A 182 5.42 -21.53 -3.79
C ASP A 182 4.68 -20.20 -3.55
N ARG A 183 4.88 -19.61 -2.37
CA ARG A 183 4.49 -18.22 -2.08
C ARG A 183 5.55 -17.30 -2.67
N GLY A 184 5.43 -17.03 -3.96
CA GLY A 184 6.37 -16.17 -4.67
C GLY A 184 6.15 -14.71 -4.34
N HIS A 185 7.23 -14.03 -3.90
CA HIS A 185 7.17 -12.59 -3.67
C HIS A 185 7.08 -11.83 -5.00
N ILE A 186 6.23 -10.81 -5.08
CA ILE A 186 6.24 -9.88 -6.21
C ILE A 186 7.29 -8.79 -5.91
N CYS A 187 7.23 -8.11 -4.78
CA CYS A 187 8.35 -7.33 -4.24
C CYS A 187 9.19 -8.24 -3.37
N GLY A 188 10.39 -8.60 -3.79
CA GLY A 188 11.24 -9.57 -3.11
C GLY A 188 11.65 -9.13 -1.71
N SER A 189 11.73 -10.08 -0.76
CA SER A 189 12.24 -9.80 0.59
C SER A 189 13.65 -9.19 0.53
N ALA A 190 14.52 -9.69 -0.34
CA ALA A 190 15.86 -9.14 -0.53
C ALA A 190 15.88 -7.74 -1.17
N ASP A 191 14.78 -7.30 -1.76
CA ASP A 191 14.65 -5.96 -2.34
C ASP A 191 14.42 -4.88 -1.26
N ARG A 192 13.99 -5.27 -0.04
CA ARG A 192 13.58 -4.36 1.05
C ARG A 192 14.33 -4.64 2.35
N LEU A 193 15.68 -4.60 2.30
CA LEU A 193 16.53 -4.84 3.47
C LEU A 193 16.98 -3.56 4.19
N PHE A 194 16.48 -2.39 3.81
CA PHE A 194 16.93 -1.14 4.42
C PHE A 194 16.41 -0.92 5.86
N THR A 195 15.30 -1.55 6.24
CA THR A 195 14.87 -1.69 7.63
C THR A 195 14.17 -3.04 7.84
N GLN A 196 14.09 -3.51 9.09
CA GLN A 196 13.36 -4.75 9.39
C GLN A 196 11.86 -4.60 9.10
N GLU A 197 11.26 -3.45 9.40
CA GLU A 197 9.86 -3.17 9.09
C GLU A 197 9.60 -3.23 7.58
N ALA A 198 10.48 -2.65 6.76
CA ALA A 198 10.37 -2.73 5.32
C ALA A 198 10.41 -4.18 4.82
N ASN A 199 11.30 -4.99 5.39
CA ASN A 199 11.40 -6.41 5.06
C ASN A 199 10.17 -7.18 5.52
N ASP A 200 9.71 -6.98 6.76
CA ASP A 200 8.53 -7.65 7.32
C ASP A 200 7.26 -7.37 6.50
N GLN A 201 7.08 -6.15 5.96
CA GLN A 201 5.97 -5.78 5.08
C GLN A 201 5.95 -6.59 3.77
N THR A 202 7.10 -7.07 3.27
CA THR A 202 7.12 -7.89 2.04
C THR A 202 6.43 -9.23 2.20
N PHE A 203 6.17 -9.68 3.44
CA PHE A 203 5.50 -10.94 3.75
C PHE A 203 3.97 -10.83 3.88
N TYR A 204 3.37 -9.70 3.50
CA TYR A 204 1.93 -9.60 3.36
C TYR A 204 1.44 -10.47 2.20
N PHE A 205 0.32 -11.19 2.40
CA PHE A 205 -0.24 -12.05 1.35
C PHE A 205 -0.64 -11.27 0.09
N SER A 206 -0.92 -9.98 0.18
CA SER A 206 -1.16 -9.12 -0.96
C SER A 206 0.05 -8.97 -1.90
N ASN A 207 1.25 -9.22 -1.38
CA ASN A 207 2.50 -9.22 -2.14
C ASN A 207 2.91 -10.63 -2.63
N MET A 208 2.06 -11.64 -2.43
CA MET A 208 2.34 -13.02 -2.84
C MET A 208 1.64 -13.37 -4.14
N SER A 209 2.35 -14.13 -4.96
CA SER A 209 1.81 -14.78 -6.15
C SER A 209 2.04 -16.28 -6.05
N PRO A 210 1.04 -17.13 -6.35
CA PRO A 210 1.28 -18.57 -6.48
C PRO A 210 2.20 -18.82 -7.67
N MET A 211 3.39 -19.34 -7.41
CA MET A 211 4.39 -19.63 -8.43
C MET A 211 4.76 -21.10 -8.42
N ILE A 212 4.86 -21.72 -9.59
CA ILE A 212 5.46 -23.07 -9.68
C ILE A 212 6.91 -22.99 -9.21
N HIS A 213 7.38 -24.01 -8.48
CA HIS A 213 8.71 -24.00 -7.84
C HIS A 213 9.84 -23.73 -8.85
N SER A 214 9.83 -24.38 -10.02
CA SER A 214 10.86 -24.19 -11.06
C SER A 214 10.87 -22.77 -11.66
N PHE A 215 9.78 -22.02 -11.56
CA PHE A 215 9.74 -20.61 -11.92
C PHE A 215 10.21 -19.73 -10.77
N ASN A 216 9.70 -19.96 -9.55
CA ASN A 216 10.05 -19.16 -8.37
C ASN A 216 11.55 -19.29 -8.05
N SER A 217 12.09 -20.51 -8.14
CA SER A 217 13.50 -20.80 -7.85
C SER A 217 14.06 -21.81 -8.87
N PRO A 218 15.12 -21.46 -9.64
CA PRO A 218 15.95 -20.25 -9.50
C PRO A 218 15.50 -19.05 -10.36
N TYR A 219 14.66 -19.25 -11.39
CA TYR A 219 14.47 -18.27 -12.47
C TYR A 219 14.03 -16.87 -11.98
N TRP A 220 12.96 -16.80 -11.16
CA TRP A 220 12.47 -15.53 -10.63
C TRP A 220 13.48 -14.89 -9.67
N ALA A 221 14.15 -15.70 -8.84
CA ALA A 221 15.17 -15.23 -7.92
C ALA A 221 16.39 -14.63 -8.64
N GLU A 222 16.83 -15.22 -9.76
CA GLU A 222 17.90 -14.68 -10.61
C GLU A 222 17.49 -13.35 -11.24
N PHE A 223 16.24 -13.25 -11.68
CA PHE A 223 15.71 -12.00 -12.22
C PHE A 223 15.64 -10.91 -11.16
N GLU A 224 15.21 -11.21 -9.94
CA GLU A 224 15.23 -10.29 -8.79
C GLU A 224 16.65 -9.84 -8.45
N GLU A 225 17.62 -10.75 -8.44
CA GLU A 225 19.03 -10.42 -8.24
C GLU A 225 19.53 -9.43 -9.32
N GLN A 226 19.16 -9.65 -10.58
CA GLN A 226 19.53 -8.74 -11.64
C GLN A 226 18.94 -7.33 -11.47
N VAL A 227 17.68 -7.24 -11.03
CA VAL A 227 17.02 -5.96 -10.70
C VAL A 227 17.75 -5.26 -9.55
N ARG A 228 18.14 -5.99 -8.48
CA ARG A 228 18.95 -5.44 -7.40
C ARG A 228 20.33 -4.96 -7.87
N LYS A 229 20.96 -5.67 -8.78
CA LYS A 229 22.23 -5.23 -9.40
C LYS A 229 22.06 -3.89 -10.11
N TRP A 230 21.02 -3.73 -10.93
CA TRP A 230 20.72 -2.44 -11.57
C TRP A 230 20.42 -1.32 -10.55
N GLY A 231 19.71 -1.64 -9.49
CA GLY A 231 19.36 -0.71 -8.40
C GLY A 231 20.53 -0.36 -7.48
N GLY A 232 21.67 -1.09 -7.56
CA GLY A 232 22.80 -0.95 -6.65
C GLY A 232 22.51 -1.48 -5.24
N ALA A 233 21.52 -2.38 -5.11
CA ALA A 233 21.11 -3.00 -3.85
C ALA A 233 21.73 -4.39 -3.63
N GLU A 234 22.48 -4.90 -4.61
CA GLU A 234 23.19 -6.17 -4.47
C GLU A 234 24.58 -5.94 -3.86
N ARG A 235 25.00 -6.87 -2.99
CA ARG A 235 26.27 -6.76 -2.25
C ARG A 235 27.46 -6.63 -3.19
N GLY A 236 28.28 -5.61 -2.99
CA GLY A 236 29.48 -5.37 -3.78
C GLY A 236 29.22 -4.76 -5.17
N VAL A 237 27.98 -4.44 -5.47
CA VAL A 237 27.60 -3.79 -6.73
C VAL A 237 27.33 -2.31 -6.49
N THR A 238 27.86 -1.48 -7.40
CA THR A 238 27.59 -0.05 -7.43
C THR A 238 26.75 0.27 -8.67
N THR A 239 25.93 1.31 -8.56
CA THR A 239 25.14 1.82 -9.68
C THR A 239 25.41 3.31 -9.91
N THR A 240 25.33 3.75 -11.15
CA THR A 240 25.38 5.17 -11.51
C THR A 240 24.02 5.84 -11.48
N TYR A 241 22.95 5.07 -11.33
CA TYR A 241 21.59 5.60 -11.26
C TYR A 241 21.31 6.16 -9.87
N SER A 242 20.78 7.37 -9.81
CA SER A 242 20.30 7.97 -8.55
C SER A 242 19.10 7.21 -7.99
N LYS A 243 18.20 6.78 -8.86
CA LYS A 243 16.99 6.00 -8.54
C LYS A 243 16.67 5.01 -9.65
N LEU A 244 16.24 3.80 -9.29
CA LEU A 244 15.67 2.79 -10.18
C LEU A 244 14.22 2.55 -9.78
N TYR A 245 13.31 2.71 -10.73
CA TYR A 245 11.89 2.43 -10.54
C TYR A 245 11.58 1.01 -11.03
N VAL A 246 10.84 0.26 -10.24
CA VAL A 246 10.51 -1.14 -10.50
C VAL A 246 9.00 -1.35 -10.41
N VAL A 247 8.44 -2.00 -11.41
CA VAL A 247 7.06 -2.51 -11.40
C VAL A 247 7.11 -3.96 -11.78
N LYS A 248 6.50 -4.81 -10.98
CA LYS A 248 6.36 -6.25 -11.24
C LYS A 248 4.88 -6.61 -11.19
N GLY A 249 4.45 -7.54 -12.04
CA GLY A 249 3.07 -8.01 -12.06
C GLY A 249 2.91 -9.22 -12.96
N GLY A 250 1.78 -9.88 -12.87
CA GLY A 250 1.41 -11.03 -13.69
C GLY A 250 0.27 -10.69 -14.66
N ALA A 251 0.18 -11.47 -15.75
CA ALA A 251 -0.95 -11.41 -16.67
C ALA A 251 -2.11 -12.22 -16.09
N LEU A 252 -2.93 -11.61 -15.25
CA LEU A 252 -4.01 -12.30 -14.53
C LEU A 252 -5.20 -12.74 -15.41
N ASN A 253 -5.24 -12.33 -16.67
CA ASN A 253 -6.29 -12.68 -17.61
C ASN A 253 -6.03 -14.01 -18.35
N GLU A 254 -4.76 -14.48 -18.35
CA GLU A 254 -4.34 -15.67 -19.06
C GLU A 254 -3.52 -16.55 -18.11
N LEU A 255 -4.22 -17.36 -17.30
CA LEU A 255 -3.55 -18.29 -16.41
C LEU A 255 -3.05 -19.50 -17.20
N LEU A 256 -1.76 -19.78 -17.09
CA LEU A 256 -1.15 -20.97 -17.66
C LEU A 256 -1.56 -22.26 -16.94
N VAL A 257 -2.00 -22.15 -15.68
CA VAL A 257 -2.46 -23.25 -14.81
C VAL A 257 -3.68 -22.79 -14.03
N ASN A 258 -4.68 -23.65 -13.92
CA ASN A 258 -5.83 -23.39 -13.05
C ASN A 258 -5.38 -23.40 -11.58
N TYR A 259 -5.50 -22.27 -10.94
CA TYR A 259 -5.25 -22.12 -9.51
C TYR A 259 -6.58 -21.96 -8.78
N THR A 260 -7.10 -23.07 -8.30
CA THR A 260 -8.46 -23.12 -7.74
C THR A 260 -8.62 -22.54 -6.35
N CYS A 261 -7.54 -22.41 -5.58
CA CYS A 261 -7.59 -21.91 -4.21
C CYS A 261 -7.87 -20.41 -4.09
N LEU A 262 -7.36 -19.60 -5.00
CA LEU A 262 -7.49 -18.13 -4.94
C LEU A 262 -8.50 -17.54 -5.93
N LEU A 263 -8.66 -18.19 -7.10
CA LEU A 263 -9.41 -17.57 -8.20
C LEU A 263 -10.88 -18.03 -8.30
N TYR A 264 -11.28 -19.04 -7.54
CA TYR A 264 -12.61 -19.66 -7.71
C TYR A 264 -13.35 -19.92 -6.38
N THR A 265 -12.88 -19.33 -5.28
CA THR A 265 -13.63 -19.31 -4.02
C THR A 265 -14.26 -17.96 -3.79
#